data_83293fbf89703744aa2afc7490490eea
#
_entry.id   83293fbf89703744aa2afc7490490eea
#
_cell.length_a   1.000
_cell.length_b   1.000
_cell.length_c   1.000
_cell.angle_alpha   90.00
_cell.angle_beta   90.00
_cell.angle_gamma   90.00
#
_symmetry.space_group_name_H-M   'P 1'
#
loop_
_entity.id
_entity.type
_entity.pdbx_description
1 polymer ?
#
loop_
_entity_poly.entity_id
_entity_poly.type
_entity_poly.pdbx_seq_one_letter_code
_entity_poly.pdbx_strand_id
1 'polypeptide(L)'
;MPKTPAVFLLLGLCLFGAADALYKQWIPDTNYENKTNWDKGSMPCGNDIVQFSAQRKVSVYVETVHSVQEMRLPVDGEFILPSGGGFTVSNGGDPGCGAGVTAQFKDAESLQWFDPALWQAAASLDDLEKDRFLFSVHEESVPCQYDDVLFRAGSSFRVDTTSNQFSVPVQSVSVLGKKFSSSSEFTQYLGSLSGRLQFHGTSSPSVGVSGCDDASGCVCGNSANHERICGTVTCTPMSCKKPLYPTGHCCDVCGAIVTVQYSSGFNLESYWNRLQHLFLGLPSYQSIQLGMSKVLKSQYFLGVIPPAAAAAIQIVLLDGESGAVAEALARDILKDVQAQGSNLGITGAEFQASSGATSGDRAGGNTAVVVGAVFGVLIVVVGLPLLAVLFRRGVVKMPTMPTISIPSLSSLKRSQEDIGDFTDHGFENPIFDKPTMMPEVPGIYGSEAANSISLTQSGVHFVNPAYDENETSIDFTA
;
A
#
# COMPACT_ATOMS: atom_id res chain seq x y z
N MET A 1 -22.34 -49.78 45.04
CA MET A 1 -22.09 -49.24 43.71
C MET A 1 -21.81 -47.76 43.83
N PRO A 2 -20.60 -47.29 43.70
CA PRO A 2 -20.30 -45.88 43.76
C PRO A 2 -20.43 -45.23 42.36
N LYS A 3 -21.08 -44.07 42.33
CA LYS A 3 -21.26 -43.24 41.13
C LYS A 3 -19.99 -42.43 40.90
N THR A 4 -19.32 -42.63 39.77
CA THR A 4 -18.23 -41.79 39.28
C THR A 4 -18.76 -40.46 38.77
N PRO A 5 -18.21 -39.30 39.14
CA PRO A 5 -18.53 -38.04 38.51
C PRO A 5 -17.76 -37.92 37.19
N ALA A 6 -18.48 -37.67 36.11
CA ALA A 6 -17.94 -37.33 34.81
C ALA A 6 -17.30 -35.95 34.91
N VAL A 7 -15.97 -35.90 34.80
CA VAL A 7 -15.20 -34.67 34.64
C VAL A 7 -15.34 -34.25 33.17
N PHE A 8 -16.16 -33.25 32.91
CA PHE A 8 -16.17 -32.53 31.61
C PHE A 8 -14.89 -31.68 31.50
N LEU A 9 -13.94 -32.19 30.75
CA LEU A 9 -12.76 -31.44 30.34
C LEU A 9 -13.23 -30.45 29.26
N LEU A 10 -13.55 -29.21 29.65
CA LEU A 10 -13.73 -28.08 28.73
C LEU A 10 -12.34 -27.76 28.17
N LEU A 11 -12.03 -28.34 26.99
CA LEU A 11 -10.99 -27.84 26.12
C LEU A 11 -11.42 -26.44 25.66
N GLY A 12 -10.95 -25.41 26.34
CA GLY A 12 -10.96 -24.05 25.85
C GLY A 12 -10.02 -24.00 24.61
N LEU A 13 -10.60 -24.08 23.41
CA LEU A 13 -9.93 -23.61 22.21
C LEU A 13 -9.70 -22.11 22.43
N CYS A 14 -8.48 -21.75 22.82
CA CYS A 14 -8.00 -20.39 22.60
C CYS A 14 -7.87 -20.21 21.09
N LEU A 15 -8.91 -19.67 20.47
CA LEU A 15 -8.80 -19.05 19.16
C LEU A 15 -7.91 -17.82 19.39
N PHE A 16 -6.62 -17.98 19.16
CA PHE A 16 -5.76 -16.84 18.92
C PHE A 16 -6.26 -16.24 17.61
N GLY A 17 -7.03 -15.16 17.70
CA GLY A 17 -7.37 -14.34 16.56
C GLY A 17 -6.05 -13.76 16.01
N ALA A 18 -5.55 -14.34 14.94
CA ALA A 18 -4.62 -13.64 14.07
C ALA A 18 -5.37 -12.40 13.57
N ALA A 19 -4.74 -11.24 13.58
CA ALA A 19 -5.30 -10.07 12.91
C ALA A 19 -5.57 -10.48 11.46
N ASP A 20 -6.85 -10.53 11.07
CA ASP A 20 -7.22 -11.03 9.76
C ASP A 20 -6.59 -10.14 8.69
N ALA A 21 -5.96 -10.77 7.70
CA ALA A 21 -5.46 -10.10 6.52
C ALA A 21 -6.60 -9.38 5.80
N LEU A 22 -6.36 -8.15 5.35
CA LEU A 22 -7.33 -7.45 4.51
C LEU A 22 -7.30 -8.03 3.10
N TYR A 23 -8.46 -8.06 2.48
CA TYR A 23 -8.59 -8.37 1.06
C TYR A 23 -8.44 -7.10 0.24
N LYS A 24 -7.47 -7.09 -0.68
CA LYS A 24 -7.21 -5.99 -1.62
C LYS A 24 -7.56 -6.43 -3.02
N GLN A 25 -8.64 -5.89 -3.56
CA GLN A 25 -9.10 -6.24 -4.89
C GLN A 25 -8.66 -5.19 -5.91
N TRP A 26 -8.04 -5.65 -7.00
CA TRP A 26 -7.76 -4.84 -8.17
C TRP A 26 -9.06 -4.49 -8.89
N ILE A 27 -9.30 -3.19 -9.15
CA ILE A 27 -10.54 -2.68 -9.72
C ILE A 27 -10.57 -2.82 -11.25
N PRO A 28 -9.53 -2.35 -12.00
CA PRO A 28 -9.57 -2.42 -13.46
C PRO A 28 -9.55 -3.87 -13.96
N ASP A 29 -10.19 -4.07 -15.10
CA ASP A 29 -10.10 -5.30 -15.84
C ASP A 29 -9.72 -5.03 -17.30
N THR A 30 -9.41 -6.09 -18.05
CA THR A 30 -9.19 -6.07 -19.48
C THR A 30 -10.18 -7.01 -20.18
N ASN A 31 -11.43 -7.05 -19.68
CA ASN A 31 -12.48 -7.88 -20.27
C ASN A 31 -13.00 -7.25 -21.55
N TYR A 32 -13.25 -8.09 -22.54
CA TYR A 32 -13.81 -7.66 -23.83
C TYR A 32 -15.18 -7.03 -23.68
N GLU A 33 -16.00 -7.58 -22.78
CA GLU A 33 -17.37 -7.16 -22.49
C GLU A 33 -17.47 -5.85 -21.70
N ASN A 34 -16.38 -5.43 -21.08
CA ASN A 34 -16.37 -4.17 -20.34
C ASN A 34 -16.30 -2.98 -21.31
N LYS A 35 -17.42 -2.29 -21.45
CA LYS A 35 -17.53 -1.11 -22.34
C LYS A 35 -16.53 0.00 -22.04
N THR A 36 -16.03 0.09 -20.80
CA THR A 36 -15.05 1.11 -20.42
C THR A 36 -13.66 0.84 -20.99
N ASN A 37 -13.40 -0.41 -21.44
CA ASN A 37 -12.16 -0.81 -22.10
C ASN A 37 -12.11 -0.41 -23.59
N TRP A 38 -13.17 0.20 -24.11
CA TRP A 38 -13.26 0.65 -25.50
C TRP A 38 -13.30 2.18 -25.62
N ASP A 39 -12.70 2.70 -26.68
CA ASP A 39 -12.60 4.15 -26.92
C ASP A 39 -13.96 4.82 -27.08
N LYS A 40 -14.95 4.12 -27.62
CA LYS A 40 -16.31 4.61 -27.82
C LYS A 40 -17.20 4.50 -26.58
N GLY A 41 -16.71 3.87 -25.50
CA GLY A 41 -17.50 3.59 -24.28
C GLY A 41 -18.64 2.60 -24.52
N SER A 42 -18.56 1.82 -25.58
CA SER A 42 -19.46 0.71 -25.93
C SER A 42 -18.66 -0.48 -26.40
N MET A 43 -19.15 -1.68 -26.16
CA MET A 43 -18.58 -2.92 -26.69
C MET A 43 -18.71 -2.93 -28.22
N PRO A 44 -17.69 -3.46 -28.96
CA PRO A 44 -17.76 -3.60 -30.41
C PRO A 44 -18.97 -4.41 -30.86
N CYS A 45 -19.58 -3.95 -31.91
CA CYS A 45 -20.71 -4.59 -32.57
C CYS A 45 -20.24 -5.47 -33.74
N GLY A 46 -21.07 -6.40 -34.21
CA GLY A 46 -20.71 -7.36 -35.26
C GLY A 46 -20.21 -6.77 -36.57
N ASN A 47 -20.59 -5.52 -36.90
CA ASN A 47 -20.14 -4.84 -38.08
C ASN A 47 -18.88 -3.98 -37.87
N ASP A 48 -18.36 -3.92 -36.63
CA ASP A 48 -17.20 -3.10 -36.29
C ASP A 48 -15.87 -3.80 -36.62
N ILE A 49 -14.86 -2.98 -36.85
CA ILE A 49 -13.46 -3.40 -36.92
C ILE A 49 -12.90 -3.29 -35.49
N VAL A 50 -12.59 -4.41 -34.90
CA VAL A 50 -11.95 -4.47 -33.58
C VAL A 50 -10.46 -4.20 -33.73
N GLN A 51 -9.94 -3.20 -33.05
CA GLN A 51 -8.53 -2.82 -33.14
C GLN A 51 -7.85 -2.79 -31.79
N PHE A 52 -6.76 -3.55 -31.67
CA PHE A 52 -5.78 -3.45 -30.59
C PHE A 52 -4.58 -2.63 -31.05
N SER A 53 -3.91 -1.94 -30.11
CA SER A 53 -2.68 -1.20 -30.44
C SER A 53 -1.58 -2.15 -30.89
N ALA A 54 -1.04 -1.96 -32.09
CA ALA A 54 -0.05 -2.86 -32.67
C ALA A 54 1.25 -3.00 -31.85
N GLN A 55 1.58 -2.02 -31.01
CA GLN A 55 2.84 -1.95 -30.26
C GLN A 55 2.67 -2.24 -28.77
N ARG A 56 1.48 -2.67 -28.35
CA ARG A 56 1.17 -2.94 -26.94
C ARG A 56 0.84 -4.41 -26.76
N LYS A 57 1.30 -4.95 -25.65
CA LYS A 57 0.89 -6.29 -25.23
C LYS A 57 -0.48 -6.22 -24.58
N VAL A 58 -1.30 -7.28 -24.77
CA VAL A 58 -2.63 -7.35 -24.17
C VAL A 58 -2.85 -8.73 -23.53
N SER A 59 -3.67 -8.75 -22.47
CA SER A 59 -4.25 -9.96 -21.91
C SER A 59 -5.74 -9.68 -21.74
N VAL A 60 -6.60 -10.32 -22.51
CA VAL A 60 -8.02 -9.97 -22.63
C VAL A 60 -8.87 -11.19 -22.27
N TYR A 61 -9.77 -11.03 -21.32
CA TYR A 61 -10.77 -12.05 -20.99
C TYR A 61 -12.01 -11.85 -21.87
N VAL A 62 -12.52 -12.96 -22.45
CA VAL A 62 -13.67 -12.93 -23.36
C VAL A 62 -14.71 -13.91 -22.86
N GLU A 63 -15.72 -13.43 -22.18
CA GLU A 63 -16.71 -14.26 -21.46
C GLU A 63 -17.67 -14.99 -22.38
N THR A 64 -18.09 -14.33 -23.47
CA THR A 64 -19.10 -14.84 -24.39
C THR A 64 -18.62 -14.88 -25.83
N VAL A 65 -19.42 -15.42 -26.74
CA VAL A 65 -19.10 -15.42 -28.18
C VAL A 65 -19.48 -14.10 -28.80
N HIS A 66 -18.50 -13.45 -29.46
CA HIS A 66 -18.68 -12.21 -30.20
C HIS A 66 -18.55 -12.39 -31.71
N SER A 67 -19.46 -11.78 -32.45
CA SER A 67 -19.32 -11.66 -33.91
C SER A 67 -18.49 -10.43 -34.24
N VAL A 68 -17.47 -10.59 -35.10
CA VAL A 68 -16.58 -9.50 -35.51
C VAL A 68 -16.42 -9.52 -37.05
N GLN A 69 -16.38 -8.34 -37.67
CA GLN A 69 -16.13 -8.23 -39.11
C GLN A 69 -14.64 -8.37 -39.40
N GLU A 70 -13.80 -7.70 -38.65
CA GLU A 70 -12.34 -7.69 -38.76
C GLU A 70 -11.75 -7.51 -37.36
N MET A 71 -10.63 -8.18 -37.08
CA MET A 71 -9.88 -7.99 -35.84
C MET A 71 -8.42 -7.72 -36.18
N ARG A 72 -7.88 -6.59 -35.71
CA ARG A 72 -6.46 -6.21 -35.84
C ARG A 72 -5.78 -6.46 -34.52
N LEU A 73 -4.96 -7.50 -34.50
CA LEU A 73 -4.26 -7.96 -33.30
C LEU A 73 -2.98 -7.15 -33.05
N PRO A 74 -2.54 -7.04 -31.79
CA PRO A 74 -1.25 -6.48 -31.45
C PRO A 74 -0.11 -7.46 -31.80
N VAL A 75 1.14 -7.04 -31.59
CA VAL A 75 2.32 -7.89 -31.83
C VAL A 75 2.40 -9.09 -30.87
N ASP A 76 1.83 -8.96 -29.65
CA ASP A 76 1.92 -9.99 -28.61
C ASP A 76 0.73 -9.87 -27.64
N GLY A 77 0.24 -11.00 -27.13
CA GLY A 77 -0.84 -11.02 -26.16
C GLY A 77 -1.57 -12.35 -26.05
N GLU A 78 -2.66 -12.32 -25.31
CA GLU A 78 -3.53 -13.49 -25.13
C GLU A 78 -5.00 -13.10 -25.11
N PHE A 79 -5.85 -14.02 -25.54
CA PHE A 79 -7.27 -14.06 -25.23
C PHE A 79 -7.54 -15.24 -24.31
N ILE A 80 -8.08 -14.97 -23.12
CA ILE A 80 -8.50 -15.98 -22.17
C ILE A 80 -9.98 -16.28 -22.43
N LEU A 81 -10.24 -17.50 -22.93
CA LEU A 81 -11.57 -17.93 -23.34
C LEU A 81 -12.09 -19.00 -22.37
N PRO A 82 -13.00 -18.70 -21.46
CA PRO A 82 -13.72 -19.72 -20.69
C PRO A 82 -14.63 -20.55 -21.60
N SER A 83 -15.22 -21.62 -21.05
CA SER A 83 -16.19 -22.41 -21.79
C SER A 83 -17.37 -21.53 -22.26
N GLY A 84 -17.54 -21.43 -23.55
CA GLY A 84 -18.57 -20.56 -24.18
C GLY A 84 -18.10 -19.18 -24.62
N GLY A 85 -16.86 -18.79 -24.32
CA GLY A 85 -16.24 -17.58 -24.87
C GLY A 85 -15.62 -17.81 -26.25
N GLY A 86 -15.52 -16.76 -27.06
CA GLY A 86 -14.88 -16.85 -28.37
C GLY A 86 -15.28 -15.78 -29.38
N PHE A 87 -14.84 -15.99 -30.62
CA PHE A 87 -15.15 -15.08 -31.73
C PHE A 87 -15.71 -15.86 -32.92
N THR A 88 -16.66 -15.22 -33.62
CA THR A 88 -17.21 -15.68 -34.89
C THR A 88 -17.10 -14.60 -35.94
N VAL A 89 -17.05 -14.98 -37.19
CA VAL A 89 -17.01 -14.02 -38.30
C VAL A 89 -18.40 -13.44 -38.54
N SER A 90 -18.48 -12.11 -38.55
CA SER A 90 -19.68 -11.40 -39.01
C SER A 90 -19.60 -11.14 -40.54
N ASN A 91 -20.67 -11.42 -41.24
CA ASN A 91 -20.74 -11.10 -42.67
C ASN A 91 -21.10 -9.62 -42.98
N GLY A 92 -20.99 -8.74 -41.95
CA GLY A 92 -21.27 -7.31 -42.09
C GLY A 92 -22.76 -6.92 -42.18
N GLY A 93 -23.65 -7.87 -41.90
CA GLY A 93 -25.09 -7.71 -42.05
C GLY A 93 -25.90 -7.70 -40.77
N ASP A 94 -25.28 -7.39 -39.61
CA ASP A 94 -26.01 -7.28 -38.33
C ASP A 94 -26.83 -5.98 -38.35
N PRO A 95 -28.17 -6.07 -38.44
CA PRO A 95 -29.04 -4.90 -38.54
C PRO A 95 -29.04 -4.04 -37.25
N GLY A 96 -28.59 -4.59 -36.13
CA GLY A 96 -28.46 -3.87 -34.86
C GLY A 96 -27.22 -2.97 -34.73
N CYS A 97 -26.26 -3.13 -35.66
CA CYS A 97 -24.91 -2.56 -35.53
C CYS A 97 -24.66 -1.28 -36.38
N GLY A 98 -25.59 -0.84 -37.18
CA GLY A 98 -25.33 0.27 -38.09
C GLY A 98 -24.26 -0.02 -39.16
N ALA A 99 -23.59 1.01 -39.67
CA ALA A 99 -22.61 0.90 -40.75
C ALA A 99 -21.26 0.32 -40.36
N GLY A 100 -21.01 0.06 -39.09
CA GLY A 100 -19.74 -0.36 -38.52
C GLY A 100 -18.73 0.80 -38.38
N VAL A 101 -17.95 0.75 -37.33
CA VAL A 101 -16.87 1.70 -37.02
C VAL A 101 -15.62 0.93 -36.54
N THR A 102 -14.50 1.62 -36.44
CA THR A 102 -13.34 1.04 -35.74
C THR A 102 -13.50 1.28 -34.27
N ALA A 103 -13.54 0.17 -33.47
CA ALA A 103 -13.55 0.17 -32.03
C ALA A 103 -12.14 -0.14 -31.52
N GLN A 104 -11.52 0.83 -30.84
CA GLN A 104 -10.17 0.71 -30.31
C GLN A 104 -10.18 0.24 -28.86
N PHE A 105 -9.50 -0.89 -28.58
CA PHE A 105 -9.27 -1.36 -27.22
C PHE A 105 -8.29 -0.42 -26.51
N LYS A 106 -8.62 0.02 -25.29
CA LYS A 106 -7.77 0.92 -24.51
C LYS A 106 -6.57 0.16 -23.96
N ASP A 107 -5.46 0.87 -23.86
CA ASP A 107 -4.23 0.35 -23.31
C ASP A 107 -4.27 0.33 -21.77
N ALA A 108 -4.05 -0.84 -21.18
CA ALA A 108 -3.96 -1.04 -19.73
C ALA A 108 -2.51 -1.12 -19.22
N GLU A 109 -1.50 -0.90 -20.07
CA GLU A 109 -0.09 -1.06 -19.70
C GLU A 109 0.39 -0.02 -18.68
N SER A 110 -0.27 1.15 -18.61
CA SER A 110 0.06 2.22 -17.66
C SER A 110 -0.59 2.10 -16.29
N LEU A 111 -1.42 1.08 -16.05
CA LEU A 111 -2.09 0.88 -14.76
C LEU A 111 -1.09 0.38 -13.72
N GLN A 112 -0.79 1.22 -12.72
CA GLN A 112 0.27 0.96 -11.75
C GLN A 112 -0.25 0.27 -10.50
N TRP A 113 0.50 -0.73 -10.00
CA TRP A 113 0.24 -1.38 -8.71
C TRP A 113 0.14 -0.37 -7.56
N PHE A 114 0.99 0.67 -7.60
CA PHE A 114 1.09 1.68 -6.55
C PHE A 114 0.12 2.86 -6.73
N ASP A 115 -0.87 2.75 -7.61
CA ASP A 115 -1.97 3.71 -7.68
C ASP A 115 -3.09 3.30 -6.71
N PRO A 116 -3.29 4.05 -5.59
CA PRO A 116 -4.28 3.71 -4.58
C PRO A 116 -5.73 3.75 -5.10
N ALA A 117 -6.00 4.49 -6.19
CA ALA A 117 -7.32 4.57 -6.80
C ALA A 117 -7.72 3.29 -7.55
N LEU A 118 -6.77 2.39 -7.84
CA LEU A 118 -7.01 1.14 -8.55
C LEU A 118 -7.28 -0.06 -7.62
N TRP A 119 -7.34 0.18 -6.31
CA TRP A 119 -7.57 -0.83 -5.30
C TRP A 119 -8.80 -0.53 -4.44
N GLN A 120 -9.48 -1.56 -4.04
CA GLN A 120 -10.50 -1.51 -2.99
C GLN A 120 -10.21 -2.55 -1.93
N ALA A 121 -10.48 -2.19 -0.66
CA ALA A 121 -10.18 -3.01 0.50
C ALA A 121 -11.46 -3.45 1.21
N ALA A 122 -11.48 -4.68 1.71
CA ALA A 122 -12.56 -5.18 2.57
C ALA A 122 -12.02 -6.12 3.64
N ALA A 123 -12.78 -6.30 4.71
CA ALA A 123 -12.43 -7.20 5.81
C ALA A 123 -12.63 -8.68 5.44
N SER A 124 -13.52 -8.98 4.50
CA SER A 124 -13.83 -10.34 4.07
C SER A 124 -14.17 -10.41 2.58
N LEU A 125 -14.16 -11.61 2.01
CA LEU A 125 -14.66 -11.85 0.65
C LEU A 125 -16.15 -11.52 0.52
N ASP A 126 -16.95 -11.83 1.55
CA ASP A 126 -18.39 -11.49 1.59
C ASP A 126 -18.61 -9.97 1.55
N ASP A 127 -17.72 -9.18 2.17
CA ASP A 127 -17.77 -7.72 2.10
C ASP A 127 -17.39 -7.19 0.72
N LEU A 128 -16.42 -7.81 0.03
CA LEU A 128 -16.11 -7.49 -1.38
C LEU A 128 -17.29 -7.75 -2.31
N GLU A 129 -17.99 -8.90 -2.13
CA GLU A 129 -19.16 -9.26 -2.92
C GLU A 129 -20.37 -8.34 -2.67
N LYS A 130 -20.45 -7.73 -1.50
CA LYS A 130 -21.53 -6.81 -1.08
C LYS A 130 -21.16 -5.33 -1.20
N ASP A 131 -20.05 -5.01 -1.86
CA ASP A 131 -19.54 -3.65 -2.04
C ASP A 131 -19.35 -2.89 -0.72
N ARG A 132 -18.98 -3.60 0.36
CA ARG A 132 -18.69 -3.02 1.67
C ARG A 132 -17.21 -2.75 1.82
N PHE A 133 -16.76 -1.64 1.27
CA PHE A 133 -15.35 -1.29 1.25
C PHE A 133 -14.92 -0.51 2.48
N LEU A 134 -13.67 -0.72 2.89
CA LEU A 134 -13.03 -0.01 3.98
C LEU A 134 -12.31 1.23 3.45
N PHE A 135 -12.40 2.31 4.19
CA PHE A 135 -11.53 3.46 3.98
C PHE A 135 -10.14 3.17 4.56
N SER A 136 -9.09 3.51 3.81
CA SER A 136 -7.70 3.43 4.22
C SER A 136 -6.93 4.67 3.76
N VAL A 137 -5.84 5.00 4.44
CA VAL A 137 -4.88 5.98 3.92
C VAL A 137 -4.19 5.45 2.66
N HIS A 138 -3.66 6.30 1.79
CA HIS A 138 -3.19 5.90 0.47
C HIS A 138 -2.12 4.79 0.48
N GLU A 139 -1.16 4.83 1.42
CA GLU A 139 -0.19 3.75 1.57
C GLU A 139 -0.83 2.40 1.89
N GLU A 140 -1.93 2.40 2.63
CA GLU A 140 -2.66 1.20 3.00
C GLU A 140 -3.79 0.84 2.03
N SER A 141 -4.18 1.74 1.12
CA SER A 141 -5.07 1.40 0.01
C SER A 141 -4.38 0.46 -0.97
N VAL A 142 -3.10 0.68 -1.24
CA VAL A 142 -2.24 -0.25 -1.98
C VAL A 142 -1.94 -1.49 -1.13
N PRO A 143 -1.90 -2.70 -1.70
CA PRO A 143 -1.62 -3.91 -0.92
C PRO A 143 -0.36 -3.83 -0.09
N CYS A 144 -0.48 -4.10 1.21
CA CYS A 144 0.61 -4.24 2.15
C CYS A 144 1.10 -5.69 2.21
N GLN A 145 2.25 -5.92 2.85
CA GLN A 145 2.88 -7.25 2.90
C GLN A 145 2.04 -8.35 3.56
N TYR A 146 1.03 -8.00 4.35
CA TYR A 146 0.16 -8.95 5.05
C TYR A 146 -1.22 -9.12 4.40
N ASP A 147 -1.47 -8.46 3.25
CA ASP A 147 -2.76 -8.48 2.59
C ASP A 147 -2.91 -9.65 1.62
N ASP A 148 -4.14 -10.13 1.49
CA ASP A 148 -4.57 -11.05 0.44
C ASP A 148 -4.98 -10.25 -0.80
N VAL A 149 -4.23 -10.37 -1.89
CA VAL A 149 -4.47 -9.66 -3.15
C VAL A 149 -5.39 -10.46 -4.05
N LEU A 150 -6.40 -9.82 -4.60
CA LEU A 150 -7.42 -10.46 -5.41
C LEU A 150 -7.56 -9.78 -6.78
N PHE A 151 -7.33 -10.55 -7.83
CA PHE A 151 -7.78 -10.27 -9.19
C PHE A 151 -9.01 -11.14 -9.47
N ARG A 152 -10.08 -10.55 -10.00
CA ARG A 152 -11.37 -11.23 -10.16
C ARG A 152 -11.25 -12.50 -10.99
N ALA A 153 -11.96 -13.55 -10.60
CA ALA A 153 -11.87 -14.85 -11.24
C ALA A 153 -12.27 -14.85 -12.72
N GLY A 154 -13.35 -14.14 -13.07
CA GLY A 154 -13.83 -14.01 -14.45
C GLY A 154 -13.31 -12.76 -15.14
N SER A 155 -12.01 -12.46 -14.98
CA SER A 155 -11.42 -11.29 -15.60
C SER A 155 -9.94 -11.48 -15.90
N SER A 156 -9.43 -10.69 -16.86
CA SER A 156 -8.01 -10.47 -17.04
C SER A 156 -7.63 -9.03 -16.66
N PHE A 157 -6.35 -8.76 -16.63
CA PHE A 157 -5.80 -7.48 -16.23
C PHE A 157 -4.37 -7.32 -16.79
N ARG A 158 -3.87 -6.09 -16.72
CA ARG A 158 -2.43 -5.78 -16.84
C ARG A 158 -2.08 -4.80 -15.73
N VAL A 159 -0.97 -5.04 -15.05
CA VAL A 159 -0.52 -4.20 -13.93
C VAL A 159 0.98 -3.98 -14.00
N ASP A 160 1.39 -2.72 -13.94
CA ASP A 160 2.79 -2.32 -13.79
C ASP A 160 3.19 -2.39 -12.30
N THR A 161 4.05 -3.34 -11.98
CA THR A 161 4.54 -3.59 -10.62
C THR A 161 5.86 -2.90 -10.32
N THR A 162 6.28 -1.93 -11.15
CA THR A 162 7.51 -1.16 -10.93
C THR A 162 7.53 -0.55 -9.53
N SER A 163 8.58 -0.81 -8.76
CA SER A 163 8.73 -0.46 -7.35
C SER A 163 10.12 0.10 -7.07
N ASN A 164 10.27 0.81 -5.94
CA ASN A 164 11.56 1.18 -5.36
C ASN A 164 12.23 0.01 -4.62
N GLN A 165 11.52 -1.12 -4.50
CA GLN A 165 12.00 -2.35 -3.88
C GLN A 165 12.17 -3.43 -4.95
N PHE A 166 13.04 -4.41 -4.69
CA PHE A 166 13.28 -5.52 -5.62
C PHE A 166 12.04 -6.40 -5.82
N SER A 167 11.24 -6.60 -4.77
CA SER A 167 9.98 -7.35 -4.83
C SER A 167 8.88 -6.63 -4.06
N VAL A 168 7.63 -6.92 -4.39
CA VAL A 168 6.44 -6.40 -3.72
C VAL A 168 5.84 -7.55 -2.90
N PRO A 169 6.17 -7.65 -1.59
CA PRO A 169 5.70 -8.75 -0.76
C PRO A 169 4.21 -8.60 -0.43
N VAL A 170 3.47 -9.72 -0.50
CA VAL A 170 2.08 -9.83 -0.08
C VAL A 170 1.84 -11.21 0.55
N GLN A 171 0.76 -11.40 1.29
CA GLN A 171 0.45 -12.68 1.90
C GLN A 171 0.07 -13.73 0.86
N SER A 172 -0.84 -13.40 -0.04
CA SER A 172 -1.24 -14.25 -1.16
C SER A 172 -1.71 -13.43 -2.35
N VAL A 173 -1.77 -14.07 -3.52
CA VAL A 173 -2.36 -13.48 -4.73
C VAL A 173 -3.35 -14.48 -5.33
N SER A 174 -4.54 -14.02 -5.66
CA SER A 174 -5.55 -14.80 -6.38
C SER A 174 -5.71 -14.28 -7.80
N VAL A 175 -5.52 -15.14 -8.79
CA VAL A 175 -5.66 -14.82 -10.22
C VAL A 175 -6.48 -15.91 -10.91
N LEU A 176 -7.43 -15.53 -11.73
CA LEU A 176 -8.31 -16.45 -12.49
C LEU A 176 -8.94 -17.53 -11.59
N GLY A 177 -9.30 -17.18 -10.36
CA GLY A 177 -9.90 -18.08 -9.38
C GLY A 177 -8.92 -19.00 -8.66
N LYS A 178 -7.61 -18.96 -8.97
CA LYS A 178 -6.58 -19.71 -8.24
C LYS A 178 -5.88 -18.82 -7.22
N LYS A 179 -5.88 -19.23 -5.95
CA LYS A 179 -5.12 -18.58 -4.87
C LYS A 179 -3.70 -19.15 -4.83
N PHE A 180 -2.71 -18.28 -4.88
CA PHE A 180 -1.30 -18.58 -4.70
C PHE A 180 -0.86 -18.09 -3.31
N SER A 181 -0.46 -19.01 -2.46
CA SER A 181 0.13 -18.75 -1.13
C SER A 181 1.56 -19.30 -1.02
N SER A 182 2.01 -20.02 -2.02
CA SER A 182 3.37 -20.58 -2.14
C SER A 182 4.20 -19.73 -3.09
N SER A 183 5.38 -19.30 -2.63
CA SER A 183 6.33 -18.51 -3.42
C SER A 183 6.75 -19.25 -4.71
N SER A 184 6.97 -20.56 -4.64
CA SER A 184 7.38 -21.35 -5.81
C SER A 184 6.30 -21.44 -6.89
N GLU A 185 5.04 -21.70 -6.48
CA GLU A 185 3.92 -21.77 -7.44
C GLU A 185 3.64 -20.42 -8.09
N PHE A 186 3.72 -19.34 -7.32
CA PHE A 186 3.49 -18.01 -7.87
C PHE A 186 4.62 -17.57 -8.79
N THR A 187 5.87 -17.87 -8.46
CA THR A 187 7.02 -17.62 -9.35
C THR A 187 6.88 -18.40 -10.67
N GLN A 188 6.42 -19.65 -10.61
CA GLN A 188 6.14 -20.42 -11.81
C GLN A 188 5.02 -19.78 -12.66
N TYR A 189 3.96 -19.27 -12.00
CA TYR A 189 2.91 -18.54 -12.70
C TYR A 189 3.44 -17.26 -13.37
N LEU A 190 4.23 -16.45 -12.67
CA LEU A 190 4.85 -15.24 -13.23
C LEU A 190 5.77 -15.54 -14.43
N GLY A 191 6.39 -16.72 -14.46
CA GLY A 191 7.19 -17.21 -15.59
C GLY A 191 6.36 -17.70 -16.79
N SER A 192 5.05 -17.92 -16.64
CA SER A 192 4.16 -18.30 -17.72
C SER A 192 3.87 -17.16 -18.69
N LEU A 193 3.32 -17.45 -19.87
CA LEU A 193 2.89 -16.42 -20.82
C LEU A 193 1.87 -15.46 -20.19
N SER A 194 0.82 -16.00 -19.56
CA SER A 194 -0.21 -15.18 -18.89
C SER A 194 0.38 -14.33 -17.77
N GLY A 195 1.24 -14.93 -16.94
CA GLY A 195 1.86 -14.19 -15.82
C GLY A 195 2.71 -13.01 -16.31
N ARG A 196 3.48 -13.16 -17.37
CA ARG A 196 4.29 -12.09 -17.99
C ARG A 196 3.45 -11.02 -18.69
N LEU A 197 2.28 -11.39 -19.22
CA LEU A 197 1.36 -10.43 -19.82
C LEU A 197 0.59 -9.64 -18.75
N GLN A 198 0.20 -10.30 -17.67
CA GLN A 198 -0.60 -9.69 -16.61
C GLN A 198 0.23 -8.84 -15.65
N PHE A 199 1.41 -9.33 -15.26
CA PHE A 199 2.34 -8.61 -14.38
C PHE A 199 3.58 -8.18 -15.17
N HIS A 200 3.83 -6.88 -15.21
CA HIS A 200 5.00 -6.32 -15.88
C HIS A 200 5.66 -5.23 -15.04
N GLY A 201 6.82 -4.73 -15.46
CA GLY A 201 7.57 -3.72 -14.71
C GLY A 201 8.90 -4.25 -14.19
N THR A 202 9.56 -3.46 -13.33
CA THR A 202 10.91 -3.77 -12.82
C THR A 202 10.94 -4.65 -11.58
N SER A 203 9.81 -4.79 -10.90
CA SER A 203 9.67 -5.59 -9.68
C SER A 203 8.59 -6.64 -9.87
N SER A 204 8.63 -7.70 -9.09
CA SER A 204 7.63 -8.75 -9.13
C SER A 204 6.93 -8.88 -7.77
N PRO A 205 5.61 -9.13 -7.74
CA PRO A 205 4.96 -9.50 -6.50
C PRO A 205 5.54 -10.82 -5.98
N SER A 206 5.69 -10.91 -4.66
CA SER A 206 6.15 -12.13 -3.99
C SER A 206 5.16 -12.53 -2.91
N VAL A 207 4.84 -13.82 -2.83
CA VAL A 207 3.84 -14.37 -1.90
C VAL A 207 4.50 -15.25 -0.84
N GLY A 208 3.77 -15.53 0.24
CA GLY A 208 4.20 -16.43 1.30
C GLY A 208 4.79 -15.71 2.52
N VAL A 209 4.53 -14.41 2.65
CA VAL A 209 4.75 -13.71 3.92
C VAL A 209 3.77 -14.30 4.94
N SER A 210 4.25 -14.64 6.15
CA SER A 210 3.36 -15.06 7.25
C SER A 210 2.42 -13.91 7.59
N GLY A 211 1.20 -14.23 8.01
CA GLY A 211 0.24 -13.23 8.48
C GLY A 211 0.80 -12.35 9.60
N CYS A 212 0.10 -11.29 9.92
CA CYS A 212 0.43 -10.42 11.04
C CYS A 212 0.11 -11.11 12.37
N ASP A 213 1.13 -11.53 13.11
CA ASP A 213 0.98 -12.19 14.43
C ASP A 213 0.86 -11.18 15.60
N ASP A 214 1.04 -9.88 15.35
CA ASP A 214 0.94 -8.85 16.37
C ASP A 214 -0.52 -8.45 16.59
N ALA A 215 -1.07 -8.76 17.76
CA ALA A 215 -2.43 -8.39 18.14
C ALA A 215 -2.71 -6.87 18.04
N SER A 216 -1.68 -6.03 18.15
CA SER A 216 -1.81 -4.58 17.96
C SER A 216 -1.79 -4.15 16.50
N GLY A 217 -1.82 -5.10 15.56
CA GLY A 217 -1.69 -4.87 14.14
C GLY A 217 -0.22 -4.76 13.68
N CYS A 218 -0.02 -4.78 12.36
CA CYS A 218 1.29 -4.65 11.75
C CYS A 218 1.38 -3.35 10.93
N VAL A 219 2.57 -2.79 10.85
CA VAL A 219 2.81 -1.60 10.03
C VAL A 219 2.84 -2.03 8.56
N CYS A 220 2.09 -1.32 7.71
CA CYS A 220 2.16 -1.49 6.27
C CYS A 220 3.58 -1.17 5.77
N GLY A 221 4.15 -2.01 4.91
CA GLY A 221 5.51 -1.87 4.40
C GLY A 221 5.68 -0.89 3.23
N ASN A 222 4.63 -0.13 2.85
CA ASN A 222 4.60 0.70 1.65
C ASN A 222 5.29 2.07 1.76
N SER A 223 5.81 2.45 2.93
CA SER A 223 6.47 3.75 3.14
C SER A 223 7.67 3.99 2.20
N ALA A 224 8.38 2.94 1.80
CA ALA A 224 9.47 3.03 0.82
C ALA A 224 8.98 3.45 -0.58
N ASN A 225 7.69 3.26 -0.88
CA ASN A 225 7.05 3.62 -2.14
C ASN A 225 6.12 4.85 -2.00
N HIS A 226 6.20 5.60 -0.89
CA HIS A 226 5.33 6.74 -0.61
C HIS A 226 5.29 7.76 -1.75
N GLU A 227 6.46 8.18 -2.25
CA GLU A 227 6.55 9.14 -3.36
C GLU A 227 5.91 8.60 -4.65
N ARG A 228 6.06 7.30 -4.92
CA ARG A 228 5.43 6.64 -6.07
C ARG A 228 3.91 6.61 -5.94
N ILE A 229 3.40 6.22 -4.77
CA ILE A 229 1.96 6.21 -4.46
C ILE A 229 1.39 7.62 -4.62
N CYS A 230 2.03 8.61 -4.01
CA CYS A 230 1.56 9.99 -4.05
C CYS A 230 1.73 10.66 -5.42
N GLY A 231 2.65 10.15 -6.26
CA GLY A 231 2.81 10.62 -7.64
C GLY A 231 1.62 10.33 -8.55
N THR A 232 0.76 9.36 -8.21
CA THR A 232 -0.46 9.03 -8.95
C THR A 232 -1.69 9.78 -8.42
N VAL A 233 -1.61 10.36 -7.22
CA VAL A 233 -2.74 10.99 -6.53
C VAL A 233 -2.84 12.48 -6.87
N THR A 234 -4.02 12.91 -7.27
CA THR A 234 -4.33 14.33 -7.45
C THR A 234 -5.11 14.84 -6.25
N CYS A 235 -4.49 15.74 -5.47
CA CYS A 235 -5.12 16.31 -4.30
C CYS A 235 -6.06 17.47 -4.66
N THR A 236 -7.28 17.46 -4.11
CA THR A 236 -8.21 18.58 -4.23
C THR A 236 -7.97 19.59 -3.10
N PRO A 237 -8.08 20.91 -3.37
CA PRO A 237 -7.95 21.91 -2.32
C PRO A 237 -9.00 21.73 -1.21
N MET A 238 -8.56 21.79 0.04
CA MET A 238 -9.45 21.64 1.21
C MET A 238 -10.04 22.98 1.64
N SER A 239 -11.32 22.97 2.08
CA SER A 239 -12.05 24.16 2.51
C SER A 239 -12.07 24.38 4.03
N CYS A 240 -11.59 23.41 4.82
CA CYS A 240 -11.56 23.50 6.28
C CYS A 240 -10.48 24.47 6.81
N LYS A 241 -10.67 24.97 8.04
CA LYS A 241 -9.81 26.01 8.63
C LYS A 241 -8.35 25.56 8.80
N LYS A 242 -8.14 24.31 9.19
CA LYS A 242 -6.83 23.72 9.45
C LYS A 242 -6.81 22.28 8.90
N PRO A 243 -6.51 22.11 7.63
CA PRO A 243 -6.40 20.77 7.06
C PRO A 243 -5.40 19.92 7.84
N LEU A 244 -5.65 18.62 7.92
CA LEU A 244 -4.83 17.63 8.62
C LEU A 244 -4.13 16.75 7.60
N TYR A 245 -2.92 16.31 7.93
CA TYR A 245 -2.14 15.39 7.09
C TYR A 245 -1.95 14.05 7.82
N PRO A 246 -2.76 13.01 7.52
CA PRO A 246 -2.59 11.71 8.14
C PRO A 246 -1.29 11.04 7.67
N THR A 247 -0.65 10.30 8.56
CA THR A 247 0.52 9.48 8.19
C THR A 247 0.14 8.46 7.14
N GLY A 248 0.92 8.34 6.07
CA GLY A 248 0.63 7.42 4.96
C GLY A 248 -0.42 7.92 3.96
N HIS A 249 -0.93 9.14 4.12
CA HIS A 249 -1.86 9.77 3.18
C HIS A 249 -1.13 10.81 2.33
N CYS A 250 -1.55 10.98 1.08
CA CYS A 250 -0.88 11.88 0.14
C CYS A 250 -1.42 13.30 0.16
N CYS A 251 -2.62 13.50 0.69
CA CYS A 251 -3.35 14.77 0.64
C CYS A 251 -3.74 15.24 2.04
N ASP A 252 -3.86 16.55 2.18
CA ASP A 252 -4.56 17.11 3.31
C ASP A 252 -6.02 16.66 3.35
N VAL A 253 -6.57 16.50 4.56
CA VAL A 253 -7.97 16.07 4.76
C VAL A 253 -8.71 17.00 5.71
N CYS A 254 -10.02 17.13 5.51
CA CYS A 254 -10.94 17.74 6.47
C CYS A 254 -11.60 16.64 7.30
N GLY A 255 -11.38 16.66 8.62
CA GLY A 255 -11.86 15.62 9.52
C GLY A 255 -11.20 15.68 10.88
N ALA A 256 -10.94 14.51 11.45
CA ALA A 256 -10.18 14.37 12.69
C ALA A 256 -9.20 13.19 12.61
N ILE A 257 -8.07 13.32 13.31
CA ILE A 257 -7.11 12.23 13.50
C ILE A 257 -7.01 11.97 14.99
N VAL A 258 -7.32 10.74 15.42
CA VAL A 258 -7.09 10.25 16.78
C VAL A 258 -5.84 9.39 16.78
N THR A 259 -4.93 9.69 17.71
CA THR A 259 -3.72 8.87 17.92
C THR A 259 -3.85 8.16 19.26
N VAL A 260 -3.77 6.84 19.24
CA VAL A 260 -3.89 5.99 20.42
C VAL A 260 -2.53 5.38 20.75
N GLN A 261 -2.10 5.57 22.01
CA GLN A 261 -0.94 4.91 22.59
C GLN A 261 -1.41 3.67 23.34
N TYR A 262 -0.68 2.57 23.22
CA TYR A 262 -1.13 1.28 23.73
C TYR A 262 -0.01 0.50 24.43
N SER A 263 -0.40 -0.53 25.15
CA SER A 263 0.46 -1.51 25.82
C SER A 263 0.26 -2.91 25.21
N SER A 264 1.00 -3.89 25.71
CA SER A 264 0.95 -5.29 25.24
C SER A 264 -0.44 -5.97 25.33
N GLY A 265 -1.38 -5.38 26.08
CA GLY A 265 -2.75 -5.91 26.19
C GLY A 265 -3.73 -5.38 25.12
N PHE A 266 -3.28 -4.51 24.24
CA PHE A 266 -4.12 -3.94 23.18
C PHE A 266 -4.31 -4.94 22.03
N ASN A 267 -5.56 -4.99 21.49
CA ASN A 267 -5.89 -5.76 20.31
C ASN A 267 -6.63 -4.87 19.31
N LEU A 268 -6.05 -4.72 18.12
CA LEU A 268 -6.53 -3.79 17.08
C LEU A 268 -7.92 -4.18 16.56
N GLU A 269 -8.13 -5.46 16.28
CA GLU A 269 -9.40 -5.97 15.77
C GLU A 269 -10.53 -5.80 16.79
N SER A 270 -10.26 -6.16 18.05
CA SER A 270 -11.25 -5.96 19.12
C SER A 270 -11.62 -4.50 19.30
N TYR A 271 -10.64 -3.59 19.14
CA TYR A 271 -10.87 -2.16 19.23
C TYR A 271 -11.64 -1.64 18.01
N TRP A 272 -11.32 -2.11 16.81
CA TRP A 272 -12.09 -1.82 15.61
C TRP A 272 -13.56 -2.22 15.76
N ASN A 273 -13.82 -3.48 16.16
CA ASN A 273 -15.16 -3.99 16.38
C ASN A 273 -15.94 -3.18 17.44
N ARG A 274 -15.22 -2.70 18.47
CA ARG A 274 -15.81 -1.81 19.47
C ARG A 274 -16.24 -0.48 18.87
N LEU A 275 -15.40 0.18 18.08
CA LEU A 275 -15.72 1.45 17.42
C LEU A 275 -16.90 1.31 16.46
N GLN A 276 -16.93 0.23 15.69
CA GLN A 276 -18.04 -0.12 14.81
C GLN A 276 -19.35 -0.23 15.59
N HIS A 277 -19.33 -1.00 16.67
CA HIS A 277 -20.54 -1.27 17.45
C HIS A 277 -21.03 -0.05 18.25
N LEU A 278 -20.14 0.71 18.87
CA LEU A 278 -20.52 1.81 19.72
C LEU A 278 -20.88 3.09 18.96
N PHE A 279 -20.23 3.34 17.82
CA PHE A 279 -20.31 4.64 17.15
C PHE A 279 -20.82 4.57 15.72
N LEU A 280 -20.22 3.74 14.85
CA LEU A 280 -20.53 3.76 13.43
C LEU A 280 -21.94 3.21 13.11
N GLY A 281 -22.53 2.45 14.01
CA GLY A 281 -23.92 2.04 13.94
C GLY A 281 -24.92 3.15 14.27
N LEU A 282 -24.47 4.27 14.83
CA LEU A 282 -25.36 5.39 15.21
C LEU A 282 -25.70 6.27 14.00
N PRO A 283 -26.96 6.69 13.84
CA PRO A 283 -27.38 7.55 12.72
C PRO A 283 -26.57 8.84 12.57
N SER A 284 -26.05 9.38 13.69
CA SER A 284 -25.23 10.61 13.70
C SER A 284 -23.86 10.43 13.06
N TYR A 285 -23.35 9.19 12.91
CA TYR A 285 -22.00 8.91 12.43
C TYR A 285 -21.97 8.03 11.19
N GLN A 286 -23.11 7.69 10.59
CA GLN A 286 -23.22 6.83 9.41
C GLN A 286 -22.49 7.38 8.16
N SER A 287 -22.31 8.70 8.07
CA SER A 287 -21.60 9.34 6.97
C SER A 287 -20.09 9.36 7.15
N ILE A 288 -19.56 8.93 8.31
CA ILE A 288 -18.14 8.97 8.59
C ILE A 288 -17.43 7.79 7.96
N GLN A 289 -16.37 8.08 7.21
CA GLN A 289 -15.36 7.11 6.81
C GLN A 289 -14.30 7.04 7.91
N LEU A 290 -14.08 5.84 8.44
CA LEU A 290 -13.08 5.57 9.48
C LEU A 290 -12.01 4.64 8.93
N GLY A 291 -10.76 5.08 8.98
CA GLY A 291 -9.58 4.22 8.73
C GLY A 291 -8.76 4.11 10.01
N MET A 292 -8.30 2.89 10.33
CA MET A 292 -7.49 2.64 11.52
C MET A 292 -6.25 1.85 11.14
N SER A 293 -5.08 2.37 11.51
CA SER A 293 -3.80 1.80 11.13
C SER A 293 -2.73 1.94 12.23
N LYS A 294 -1.79 1.00 12.24
CA LYS A 294 -0.59 1.09 13.06
C LYS A 294 0.49 1.88 12.31
N VAL A 295 0.90 2.98 12.90
CA VAL A 295 1.91 3.88 12.32
C VAL A 295 3.13 4.02 13.23
N LEU A 296 4.28 4.36 12.64
CA LEU A 296 5.48 4.71 13.37
C LEU A 296 5.54 6.25 13.49
N LYS A 297 5.47 6.77 14.72
CA LYS A 297 5.63 8.20 14.98
C LYS A 297 7.01 8.50 15.54
N SER A 298 7.72 9.45 14.94
CA SER A 298 8.92 10.02 15.53
C SER A 298 8.53 10.89 16.72
N GLN A 299 8.83 10.47 17.94
CA GLN A 299 8.66 11.29 19.14
C GLN A 299 9.95 12.06 19.38
N TYR A 300 9.90 13.37 19.32
CA TYR A 300 11.02 14.22 19.72
C TYR A 300 11.02 14.37 21.25
N PHE A 301 12.02 13.85 21.91
CA PHE A 301 12.23 14.08 23.34
C PHE A 301 13.14 15.31 23.49
N LEU A 302 12.65 16.36 24.12
CA LEU A 302 13.36 17.65 24.32
C LEU A 302 13.88 18.33 23.04
N GLY A 303 13.33 18.01 21.86
CA GLY A 303 13.67 18.69 20.60
C GLY A 303 15.05 18.36 20.01
N VAL A 304 15.85 17.46 20.58
CA VAL A 304 17.27 17.30 20.22
C VAL A 304 17.68 15.88 19.90
N ILE A 305 16.96 14.85 20.36
CA ILE A 305 17.32 13.44 20.08
C ILE A 305 16.11 12.75 19.47
N PRO A 306 16.20 12.15 18.24
CA PRO A 306 15.15 11.27 17.77
C PRO A 306 15.19 9.99 18.62
N PRO A 307 14.21 9.73 19.49
CA PRO A 307 14.07 8.41 20.10
C PRO A 307 13.63 7.45 19.02
N ALA A 308 13.75 6.15 19.31
CA ALA A 308 13.20 5.10 18.47
C ALA A 308 11.75 5.45 18.11
N ALA A 309 11.39 5.31 16.82
CA ALA A 309 10.03 5.56 16.37
C ALA A 309 9.06 4.72 17.20
N ALA A 310 8.17 5.38 17.94
CA ALA A 310 7.19 4.69 18.76
C ALA A 310 5.99 4.33 17.88
N ALA A 311 5.56 3.06 17.97
CA ALA A 311 4.34 2.63 17.30
C ALA A 311 3.12 3.22 18.00
N ALA A 312 2.15 3.70 17.22
CA ALA A 312 0.86 4.19 17.68
C ALA A 312 -0.25 3.75 16.72
N ILE A 313 -1.48 3.74 17.18
CA ILE A 313 -2.63 3.52 16.32
C ILE A 313 -3.15 4.88 15.86
N GLN A 314 -3.21 5.08 14.57
CA GLN A 314 -3.81 6.24 13.92
C GLN A 314 -5.24 5.89 13.51
N ILE A 315 -6.20 6.70 13.90
CA ILE A 315 -7.60 6.62 13.46
C ILE A 315 -7.91 7.90 12.68
N VAL A 316 -8.20 7.76 11.41
CA VAL A 316 -8.56 8.86 10.52
C VAL A 316 -10.08 8.86 10.34
N LEU A 317 -10.71 10.01 10.62
CA LEU A 317 -12.15 10.19 10.55
C LEU A 317 -12.45 11.28 9.52
N LEU A 318 -13.20 10.93 8.47
CA LEU A 318 -13.61 11.85 7.42
C LEU A 318 -15.13 11.92 7.35
N ASP A 319 -15.70 13.13 7.31
CA ASP A 319 -17.14 13.34 7.14
C ASP A 319 -17.52 13.85 5.73
N GLY A 320 -16.52 14.02 4.86
CA GLY A 320 -16.73 14.50 3.49
C GLY A 320 -17.04 15.99 3.37
N GLU A 321 -17.09 16.72 4.49
CA GLU A 321 -17.48 18.15 4.53
C GLU A 321 -16.49 19.00 5.34
N SER A 322 -16.97 19.53 6.46
CA SER A 322 -16.24 20.48 7.29
C SER A 322 -15.33 19.88 8.36
N GLY A 323 -15.48 18.59 8.61
CA GLY A 323 -14.82 17.89 9.71
C GLY A 323 -15.54 18.01 11.06
N ALA A 324 -16.71 18.63 11.12
CA ALA A 324 -17.42 18.86 12.38
C ALA A 324 -17.97 17.56 12.99
N VAL A 325 -18.52 16.67 12.16
CA VAL A 325 -19.06 15.38 12.62
C VAL A 325 -17.90 14.45 13.00
N ALA A 326 -16.80 14.47 12.24
CA ALA A 326 -15.58 13.74 12.55
C ALA A 326 -14.96 14.20 13.88
N GLU A 327 -14.95 15.50 14.17
CA GLU A 327 -14.51 16.04 15.45
C GLU A 327 -15.41 15.57 16.62
N ALA A 328 -16.73 15.57 16.43
CA ALA A 328 -17.65 15.07 17.45
C ALA A 328 -17.38 13.60 17.80
N LEU A 329 -17.20 12.76 16.77
CA LEU A 329 -16.84 11.36 16.97
C LEU A 329 -15.47 11.21 17.66
N ALA A 330 -14.45 11.99 17.26
CA ALA A 330 -13.15 11.96 17.92
C ALA A 330 -13.24 12.26 19.41
N ARG A 331 -14.09 13.22 19.81
CA ARG A 331 -14.36 13.54 21.24
C ARG A 331 -15.04 12.38 21.97
N ASP A 332 -15.97 11.70 21.33
CA ASP A 332 -16.66 10.57 21.92
C ASP A 332 -15.73 9.34 22.06
N ILE A 333 -14.86 9.12 21.07
CA ILE A 333 -13.78 8.12 21.16
C ILE A 333 -12.85 8.44 22.36
N LEU A 334 -12.45 9.69 22.54
CA LEU A 334 -11.64 10.07 23.70
C LEU A 334 -12.34 9.80 25.03
N LYS A 335 -13.63 10.11 25.13
CA LYS A 335 -14.43 9.81 26.35
C LYS A 335 -14.46 8.31 26.63
N ASP A 336 -14.62 7.49 25.60
CA ASP A 336 -14.56 6.03 25.74
C ASP A 336 -13.19 5.55 26.22
N VAL A 337 -12.12 6.10 25.64
CA VAL A 337 -10.75 5.82 26.09
C VAL A 337 -10.53 6.24 27.55
N GLN A 338 -11.03 7.38 27.97
CA GLN A 338 -10.95 7.84 29.37
C GLN A 338 -11.66 6.88 30.31
N ALA A 339 -12.82 6.34 29.91
CA ALA A 339 -13.63 5.47 30.73
C ALA A 339 -13.13 4.01 30.75
N GLN A 340 -12.61 3.52 29.63
CA GLN A 340 -12.33 2.08 29.41
C GLN A 340 -10.92 1.79 28.91
N GLY A 341 -10.10 2.79 28.62
CA GLY A 341 -8.80 2.62 27.97
C GLY A 341 -7.89 1.63 28.69
N SER A 342 -7.82 1.67 30.03
CA SER A 342 -7.01 0.73 30.82
C SER A 342 -7.42 -0.73 30.60
N ASN A 343 -8.71 -1.02 30.43
CA ASN A 343 -9.24 -2.35 30.19
C ASN A 343 -8.97 -2.83 28.75
N LEU A 344 -8.73 -1.88 27.82
CA LEU A 344 -8.47 -2.12 26.41
C LEU A 344 -6.97 -2.14 26.10
N GLY A 345 -6.10 -2.01 27.09
CA GLY A 345 -4.66 -1.88 26.87
C GLY A 345 -4.24 -0.53 26.27
N ILE A 346 -5.10 0.50 26.32
CA ILE A 346 -4.80 1.83 25.85
C ILE A 346 -4.19 2.65 26.98
N THR A 347 -3.03 3.25 26.75
CA THR A 347 -2.28 4.06 27.73
C THR A 347 -2.49 5.54 27.55
N GLY A 348 -2.99 5.99 26.42
CA GLY A 348 -3.31 7.37 26.13
C GLY A 348 -3.92 7.55 24.76
N ALA A 349 -4.65 8.65 24.58
CA ALA A 349 -5.14 9.06 23.28
C ALA A 349 -5.13 10.57 23.15
N GLU A 350 -4.90 11.06 21.96
CA GLU A 350 -4.99 12.47 21.59
C GLU A 350 -5.70 12.61 20.25
N PHE A 351 -6.35 13.74 20.00
CA PHE A 351 -6.89 14.02 18.69
C PHE A 351 -6.55 15.40 18.19
N GLN A 352 -6.58 15.55 16.88
CA GLN A 352 -6.51 16.81 16.15
C GLN A 352 -7.72 16.87 15.22
N ALA A 353 -8.35 18.05 15.11
CA ALA A 353 -9.47 18.25 14.19
C ALA A 353 -9.20 19.42 13.24
N SER A 354 -9.79 19.35 12.06
CA SER A 354 -9.66 20.39 11.02
C SER A 354 -10.32 21.72 11.37
N SER A 355 -11.12 21.77 12.46
CA SER A 355 -11.60 23.01 13.11
C SER A 355 -10.48 23.78 13.82
N GLY A 356 -9.36 23.12 14.10
CA GLY A 356 -8.26 23.60 14.95
C GLY A 356 -8.33 23.13 16.40
N ALA A 357 -9.36 22.34 16.76
CA ALA A 357 -9.46 21.73 18.08
C ALA A 357 -8.41 20.62 18.27
N THR A 358 -7.80 20.59 19.45
CA THR A 358 -6.87 19.54 19.86
C THR A 358 -7.17 19.16 21.30
N SER A 359 -7.07 17.87 21.63
CA SER A 359 -7.16 17.39 23.00
C SER A 359 -6.27 16.16 23.15
N GLY A 360 -5.60 16.04 24.28
CA GLY A 360 -4.79 14.87 24.62
C GLY A 360 -5.08 14.47 26.06
N ASP A 361 -5.37 13.20 26.27
CA ASP A 361 -5.51 12.59 27.58
C ASP A 361 -4.55 11.42 27.73
N ARG A 362 -3.66 11.52 28.70
CA ARG A 362 -2.90 10.36 29.18
C ARG A 362 -3.76 9.68 30.24
N ALA A 363 -4.22 8.50 29.94
CA ALA A 363 -4.87 7.63 30.93
C ALA A 363 -3.85 7.28 32.00
N GLY A 364 -3.76 8.09 33.01
CA GLY A 364 -2.85 7.85 34.14
C GLY A 364 -2.21 9.11 34.69
N GLY A 365 -2.95 9.83 35.54
CA GLY A 365 -2.40 10.60 36.64
C GLY A 365 -1.92 12.02 36.35
N ASN A 366 -2.78 12.97 36.62
CA ASN A 366 -2.42 14.34 37.00
C ASN A 366 -1.42 14.43 38.17
N THR A 367 -1.04 13.31 38.80
CA THR A 367 -0.05 13.22 39.88
C THR A 367 1.37 13.54 39.42
N ALA A 368 1.78 13.21 38.21
CA ALA A 368 3.17 13.43 37.78
C ALA A 368 3.46 14.93 37.49
N VAL A 369 2.50 15.67 36.96
CA VAL A 369 2.67 17.12 36.67
C VAL A 369 2.62 17.90 37.96
N VAL A 370 1.73 17.55 38.88
CA VAL A 370 1.63 18.22 40.22
C VAL A 370 2.86 17.88 41.05
N VAL A 371 3.33 16.66 41.07
CA VAL A 371 4.56 16.24 41.76
C VAL A 371 5.79 16.91 41.15
N GLY A 372 5.90 16.98 39.82
CA GLY A 372 7.01 17.67 39.13
C GLY A 372 7.05 19.17 39.42
N ALA A 373 5.89 19.83 39.44
CA ALA A 373 5.79 21.26 39.79
C ALA A 373 6.12 21.54 41.25
N VAL A 374 5.67 20.68 42.18
CA VAL A 374 5.98 20.83 43.61
C VAL A 374 7.46 20.57 43.89
N PHE A 375 8.06 19.54 43.27
CA PHE A 375 9.51 19.28 43.40
C PHE A 375 10.33 20.36 42.72
N GLY A 376 9.92 20.91 41.57
CA GLY A 376 10.58 22.02 40.89
C GLY A 376 10.60 23.29 41.73
N VAL A 377 9.47 23.65 42.36
CA VAL A 377 9.37 24.78 43.28
C VAL A 377 10.20 24.56 44.56
N LEU A 378 10.22 23.36 45.10
CA LEU A 378 11.05 22.98 46.27
C LEU A 378 12.55 23.11 45.97
N ILE A 379 13.01 22.68 44.79
CA ILE A 379 14.42 22.81 44.38
C ILE A 379 14.79 24.29 44.23
N VAL A 380 13.92 25.12 43.68
CA VAL A 380 14.18 26.54 43.49
C VAL A 380 14.14 27.29 44.84
N VAL A 381 13.15 27.03 45.67
CA VAL A 381 12.92 27.80 46.92
C VAL A 381 13.86 27.35 48.07
N VAL A 382 14.22 26.08 48.11
CA VAL A 382 15.09 25.54 49.19
C VAL A 382 16.50 25.25 48.69
N GLY A 383 16.64 24.72 47.46
CA GLY A 383 17.93 24.29 46.88
C GLY A 383 18.85 25.49 46.57
N LEU A 384 18.33 26.56 45.94
CA LEU A 384 19.15 27.73 45.63
C LEU A 384 19.67 28.49 46.86
N PRO A 385 18.86 28.78 47.92
CA PRO A 385 19.36 29.36 49.13
C PRO A 385 20.37 28.49 49.87
N LEU A 386 20.11 27.18 49.92
CA LEU A 386 21.03 26.22 50.54
C LEU A 386 22.37 26.20 49.79
N LEU A 387 22.35 26.18 48.47
CA LEU A 387 23.53 26.24 47.62
C LEU A 387 24.31 27.54 47.85
N ALA A 388 23.61 28.68 47.94
CA ALA A 388 24.21 29.99 48.21
C ALA A 388 24.87 30.02 49.63
N VAL A 389 24.31 29.38 50.64
CA VAL A 389 24.88 29.26 51.96
C VAL A 389 26.13 28.33 51.94
N LEU A 390 26.09 27.23 51.18
CA LEU A 390 27.24 26.36 51.03
C LEU A 390 28.40 27.04 50.31
N PHE A 391 28.11 27.87 49.31
CA PHE A 391 29.13 28.69 48.66
C PHE A 391 29.73 29.73 49.59
N ARG A 392 28.90 30.42 50.39
CA ARG A 392 29.39 31.40 51.40
C ARG A 392 30.23 30.74 52.50
N ARG A 393 29.96 29.46 52.82
CA ARG A 393 30.75 28.70 53.81
C ARG A 393 32.00 28.03 53.24
N GLY A 394 32.24 28.16 51.92
CA GLY A 394 33.46 27.61 51.27
C GLY A 394 33.49 26.09 51.11
N VAL A 395 32.34 25.42 51.38
CA VAL A 395 32.23 23.96 51.28
C VAL A 395 32.18 23.45 49.84
N VAL A 396 31.70 24.31 48.92
CA VAL A 396 31.68 24.02 47.48
C VAL A 396 32.49 25.10 46.74
N LYS A 397 33.56 24.66 46.07
CA LYS A 397 34.35 25.51 45.17
C LYS A 397 33.76 25.43 43.75
N MET A 398 33.59 26.61 43.11
CA MET A 398 33.21 26.60 41.67
C MET A 398 34.32 25.92 40.86
N PRO A 399 33.98 25.05 39.93
CA PRO A 399 34.91 24.62 38.91
C PRO A 399 35.27 25.84 38.05
N THR A 400 36.59 26.13 37.93
CA THR A 400 37.08 27.13 37.03
C THR A 400 36.73 26.74 35.61
N MET A 401 35.92 27.56 34.93
CA MET A 401 35.68 27.37 33.50
C MET A 401 36.97 27.49 32.73
N PRO A 402 37.29 26.55 31.82
CA PRO A 402 38.45 26.74 30.93
C PRO A 402 38.18 27.98 30.07
N THR A 403 39.13 28.90 30.06
CA THR A 403 39.11 30.09 29.22
C THR A 403 39.24 29.63 27.78
N ILE A 404 38.16 29.68 27.02
CA ILE A 404 38.20 29.49 25.57
C ILE A 404 38.76 30.79 24.99
N SER A 405 40.05 30.79 24.62
CA SER A 405 40.64 31.85 23.84
C SER A 405 40.07 31.82 22.43
N ILE A 406 39.21 32.80 22.13
CA ILE A 406 38.72 33.05 20.77
C ILE A 406 39.90 33.64 19.98
N PRO A 407 40.38 33.02 18.89
CA PRO A 407 41.37 33.66 18.03
C PRO A 407 40.74 34.87 17.35
N SER A 408 41.32 36.03 17.52
CA SER A 408 40.91 37.26 16.86
C SER A 408 41.02 37.12 15.33
N LEU A 409 39.94 37.50 14.68
CA LEU A 409 39.80 37.55 13.22
C LEU A 409 40.56 38.78 12.65
N SER A 410 41.90 38.72 12.61
CA SER A 410 42.71 39.74 11.97
C SER A 410 43.98 39.14 11.42
N SER A 411 43.87 38.43 10.28
CA SER A 411 44.91 38.36 9.25
C SER A 411 44.45 37.38 8.13
N LEU A 412 43.50 37.81 7.33
CA LEU A 412 43.35 37.32 5.97
C LEU A 412 44.05 38.31 5.05
N LYS A 413 45.36 38.22 4.98
CA LYS A 413 46.11 38.79 3.88
C LYS A 413 46.23 37.71 2.78
N ARG A 414 45.66 38.06 1.67
CA ARG A 414 45.74 37.52 0.33
C ARG A 414 47.17 37.11 -0.02
N SER A 415 47.39 35.85 -0.31
CA SER A 415 48.44 35.40 -1.18
C SER A 415 47.84 34.56 -2.31
N GLN A 416 48.05 35.06 -3.49
CA GLN A 416 47.76 34.50 -4.77
C GLN A 416 49.00 33.72 -5.17
N GLU A 417 48.81 32.60 -5.89
CA GLU A 417 49.76 31.65 -6.51
C GLU A 417 49.82 30.31 -5.75
N ASP A 418 49.30 29.22 -6.28
CA ASP A 418 49.86 28.41 -7.36
C ASP A 418 48.85 27.34 -7.77
N ILE A 419 48.72 27.11 -9.06
CA ILE A 419 47.90 26.08 -9.69
C ILE A 419 48.66 24.77 -9.58
N GLY A 420 48.21 23.89 -8.66
CA GLY A 420 48.65 22.51 -8.55
C GLY A 420 47.53 21.59 -8.97
N ASP A 421 47.79 20.88 -10.03
CA ASP A 421 47.06 19.80 -10.66
C ASP A 421 46.51 18.78 -9.62
N PHE A 422 45.22 18.76 -9.34
CA PHE A 422 44.54 17.68 -8.62
C PHE A 422 43.99 16.71 -9.65
N THR A 423 44.74 15.66 -9.94
CA THR A 423 44.24 14.45 -10.58
C THR A 423 43.11 13.86 -9.78
N ASP A 424 41.95 13.85 -10.40
CA ASP A 424 40.72 13.20 -10.00
C ASP A 424 40.95 11.67 -9.85
N HIS A 425 41.04 11.17 -8.63
CA HIS A 425 40.98 9.75 -8.37
C HIS A 425 39.51 9.35 -8.23
N GLY A 426 38.86 9.16 -9.37
CA GLY A 426 37.58 8.49 -9.46
C GLY A 426 37.69 7.05 -8.95
N PHE A 427 36.68 6.63 -8.19
CA PHE A 427 36.52 5.26 -7.73
C PHE A 427 36.45 4.30 -8.94
N GLU A 428 37.48 3.52 -9.18
CA GLU A 428 37.51 2.45 -10.16
C GLU A 428 36.66 1.29 -9.64
N ASN A 429 35.55 1.02 -10.31
CA ASN A 429 34.72 -0.17 -10.09
C ASN A 429 35.27 -1.30 -10.99
N PRO A 430 35.91 -2.35 -10.46
CA PRO A 430 36.61 -3.36 -11.26
C PRO A 430 35.72 -4.29 -12.07
N ILE A 431 34.41 -4.08 -12.13
CA ILE A 431 33.45 -4.98 -12.80
C ILE A 431 33.09 -4.51 -14.22
N PHE A 432 33.43 -3.26 -14.63
CA PHE A 432 32.98 -2.69 -15.91
C PHE A 432 34.04 -2.52 -17.00
N ASP A 433 35.31 -2.87 -16.77
CA ASP A 433 36.39 -2.64 -17.74
C ASP A 433 36.85 -3.87 -18.51
N LYS A 434 35.93 -4.72 -18.98
CA LYS A 434 36.27 -5.70 -20.03
C LYS A 434 35.21 -5.71 -21.10
N PRO A 435 35.48 -5.24 -22.34
CA PRO A 435 34.58 -5.46 -23.46
C PRO A 435 34.61 -6.95 -23.79
N THR A 436 33.52 -7.65 -23.48
CA THR A 436 33.31 -9.02 -23.93
C THR A 436 32.94 -8.97 -25.40
N MET A 437 33.80 -9.47 -26.27
CA MET A 437 33.46 -9.70 -27.67
C MET A 437 32.29 -10.67 -27.73
N MET A 438 31.20 -10.25 -28.40
CA MET A 438 30.12 -11.14 -28.76
C MET A 438 30.63 -12.23 -29.72
N PRO A 439 30.31 -13.51 -29.50
CA PRO A 439 30.51 -14.52 -30.52
C PRO A 439 29.52 -14.32 -31.65
N GLU A 440 30.01 -14.25 -32.88
CA GLU A 440 29.18 -14.32 -34.10
C GLU A 440 28.48 -15.66 -34.14
N VAL A 441 27.13 -15.63 -34.15
CA VAL A 441 26.31 -16.83 -34.39
C VAL A 441 26.00 -16.87 -35.89
N PRO A 442 26.29 -17.97 -36.61
CA PRO A 442 25.95 -18.13 -38.02
C PRO A 442 24.43 -18.16 -38.20
N GLY A 443 23.92 -17.34 -39.14
CA GLY A 443 22.50 -17.25 -39.43
C GLY A 443 21.88 -18.60 -39.89
N ILE A 444 20.76 -18.91 -39.28
CA ILE A 444 19.84 -19.95 -39.80
C ILE A 444 18.56 -19.17 -40.17
N TYR A 445 18.47 -18.77 -41.42
CA TYR A 445 17.20 -18.44 -42.06
C TYR A 445 16.58 -19.77 -42.56
N GLY A 446 15.76 -20.41 -41.75
CA GLY A 446 14.82 -21.43 -42.15
C GLY A 446 13.45 -20.81 -42.25
N SER A 447 12.92 -20.73 -43.46
CA SER A 447 11.56 -20.33 -43.74
C SER A 447 10.60 -21.43 -43.34
N GLU A 448 10.12 -21.41 -42.10
CA GLU A 448 8.86 -22.07 -41.73
C GLU A 448 8.01 -21.00 -41.03
N ALA A 449 6.79 -20.80 -41.54
CA ALA A 449 5.81 -19.92 -40.97
C ALA A 449 5.48 -20.42 -39.55
N ALA A 450 6.17 -19.90 -38.55
CA ALA A 450 5.85 -20.16 -37.16
C ALA A 450 4.42 -19.68 -36.90
N ASN A 451 3.59 -20.60 -36.42
CA ASN A 451 2.22 -20.27 -36.05
C ASN A 451 2.26 -19.19 -34.96
N SER A 452 1.86 -17.98 -35.33
CA SER A 452 1.76 -16.84 -34.41
C SER A 452 0.60 -16.98 -33.41
N ILE A 453 -0.17 -18.05 -33.47
CA ILE A 453 -1.33 -18.32 -32.60
C ILE A 453 -1.19 -19.74 -32.06
N SER A 454 -1.19 -19.88 -30.74
CA SER A 454 -1.22 -21.18 -30.06
C SER A 454 -2.44 -21.32 -29.17
N LEU A 455 -3.01 -22.52 -29.12
CA LEU A 455 -4.13 -22.87 -28.25
C LEU A 455 -3.56 -23.56 -27.01
N THR A 456 -3.85 -23.01 -25.83
CA THR A 456 -3.47 -23.60 -24.55
C THR A 456 -4.71 -23.96 -23.73
N GLN A 457 -4.53 -24.70 -22.65
CA GLN A 457 -5.63 -25.08 -21.75
C GLN A 457 -6.26 -23.85 -21.05
N SER A 458 -5.55 -22.72 -20.98
CA SER A 458 -5.99 -21.46 -20.37
C SER A 458 -6.45 -20.40 -21.36
N GLY A 459 -6.31 -20.63 -22.69
CA GLY A 459 -6.75 -19.65 -23.68
C GLY A 459 -6.05 -19.75 -25.04
N VAL A 460 -6.27 -18.74 -25.86
CA VAL A 460 -5.62 -18.55 -27.15
C VAL A 460 -4.52 -17.51 -26.98
N HIS A 461 -3.28 -17.91 -27.23
CA HIS A 461 -2.12 -17.02 -27.19
C HIS A 461 -1.72 -16.66 -28.63
N PHE A 462 -1.35 -15.40 -28.83
CA PHE A 462 -0.80 -14.92 -30.08
C PHE A 462 0.51 -14.19 -29.80
N VAL A 463 1.57 -14.58 -30.51
CA VAL A 463 2.91 -14.00 -30.37
C VAL A 463 3.41 -13.70 -31.79
N ASN A 464 4.00 -12.53 -31.98
CA ASN A 464 4.73 -12.24 -33.20
C ASN A 464 6.18 -12.68 -33.04
N PRO A 465 6.63 -13.77 -33.68
CA PRO A 465 7.98 -14.30 -33.51
C PRO A 465 9.10 -13.36 -33.94
N ALA A 466 8.77 -12.28 -34.68
CA ALA A 466 9.75 -11.25 -35.06
C ALA A 466 10.14 -10.32 -33.87
N TYR A 467 9.43 -10.41 -32.74
CA TYR A 467 9.65 -9.55 -31.58
C TYR A 467 9.99 -10.33 -30.29
N ASP A 468 10.04 -11.67 -30.33
CA ASP A 468 10.36 -12.49 -29.18
C ASP A 468 11.77 -13.12 -29.35
N GLU A 469 12.79 -12.44 -28.83
CA GLU A 469 14.18 -12.90 -28.94
C GLU A 469 14.56 -14.00 -27.92
N ASN A 470 13.64 -14.48 -27.05
CA ASN A 470 13.97 -15.34 -25.91
C ASN A 470 13.17 -16.63 -25.74
N GLU A 471 12.41 -17.13 -26.72
CA GLU A 471 11.77 -18.44 -26.57
C GLU A 471 12.69 -19.61 -26.95
N THR A 472 13.39 -20.16 -25.96
CA THR A 472 13.76 -21.56 -25.99
C THR A 472 12.50 -22.39 -25.71
N SER A 473 11.99 -23.08 -26.71
CA SER A 473 10.87 -23.99 -26.61
C SER A 473 11.12 -25.06 -25.53
N ILE A 474 10.36 -25.00 -24.43
CA ILE A 474 10.26 -26.15 -23.51
C ILE A 474 9.13 -27.03 -24.02
N ASP A 475 9.52 -28.13 -24.62
CA ASP A 475 8.65 -29.21 -25.09
C ASP A 475 8.02 -29.91 -23.88
N PHE A 476 6.71 -29.75 -23.68
CA PHE A 476 5.95 -30.51 -22.68
C PHE A 476 5.37 -31.77 -23.35
N THR A 477 6.17 -32.80 -23.47
CA THR A 477 5.67 -34.17 -23.63
C THR A 477 5.78 -34.91 -22.31
N ALA A 478 4.67 -35.04 -21.56
CA ALA A 478 4.17 -36.21 -20.81
C ALA A 478 3.00 -35.80 -19.94
#